data_6b751bd1dad9f656176c2596421d346c
#
_entry.id   6b751bd1dad9f656176c2596421d346c
#
_cell.length_a   1.000
_cell.length_b   1.000
_cell.length_c   1.000
_cell.angle_alpha   90.00
_cell.angle_beta   90.00
_cell.angle_gamma   90.00
#
_symmetry.space_group_name_H-M   'P 1'
#
loop_
_entity.id
_entity.type
_entity.pdbx_description
1 polymer ?
#
loop_
_entity_poly.entity_id
_entity_poly.type
_entity_poly.pdbx_seq_one_letter_code
_entity_poly.pdbx_strand_id
1 'polypeptide(L)'
;MHTVFFKSLFLAVIAAGLSACQTKPPSPATAVALPPIVSVTLKDGKRIPNGRSDSASPYWRPPMRVASDPKYGFAKESAIRVGPRSSAVFHIQYLNALRGPNGEPITYERLGACCDFQTANSPFAGGGLLDIYRVRVDGTSEDVFLFVNMYDPGPPELPAGFTQRK
;
A
#
# COMPACT_ATOMS: atom_id res chain seq x y z
N MET A 1 75.22 -44.64 1.17
CA MET A 1 74.84 -43.36 0.59
C MET A 1 73.58 -43.56 -0.25
N HIS A 2 72.39 -43.27 0.31
CA HIS A 2 71.16 -43.31 -0.40
C HIS A 2 70.40 -42.01 -0.14
N THR A 3 70.31 -41.20 -1.15
CA THR A 3 69.63 -39.91 -1.11
C THR A 3 68.16 -40.12 -1.44
N VAL A 4 67.30 -39.85 -0.48
CA VAL A 4 65.81 -39.97 -0.69
C VAL A 4 65.26 -38.57 -1.09
N PHE A 5 64.74 -38.49 -2.29
CA PHE A 5 64.06 -37.30 -2.81
C PHE A 5 62.63 -37.28 -2.30
N PHE A 6 62.26 -36.28 -1.49
CA PHE A 6 60.89 -35.97 -1.10
C PHE A 6 60.23 -35.14 -2.19
N LYS A 7 59.23 -35.68 -2.87
CA LYS A 7 58.33 -34.97 -3.77
C LYS A 7 57.24 -34.27 -2.94
N SER A 8 57.30 -32.97 -2.84
CA SER A 8 56.23 -32.14 -2.31
C SER A 8 55.01 -32.15 -3.30
N LEU A 9 53.89 -32.67 -2.82
CA LEU A 9 52.63 -32.63 -3.51
C LEU A 9 51.90 -31.31 -3.14
N PHE A 10 51.84 -30.33 -4.06
CA PHE A 10 51.04 -29.14 -3.86
C PHE A 10 49.59 -29.46 -4.11
N LEU A 11 48.80 -29.41 -3.03
CA LEU A 11 47.35 -29.53 -3.08
C LEU A 11 46.75 -28.15 -3.42
N ALA A 12 46.28 -27.93 -4.63
CA ALA A 12 45.55 -26.71 -5.01
C ALA A 12 44.14 -26.78 -4.48
N VAL A 13 43.83 -25.94 -3.48
CA VAL A 13 42.48 -25.73 -2.97
C VAL A 13 41.74 -24.80 -3.93
N ILE A 14 40.82 -25.33 -4.70
CA ILE A 14 39.89 -24.54 -5.52
C ILE A 14 38.81 -24.01 -4.58
N ALA A 15 38.87 -22.72 -4.22
CA ALA A 15 37.81 -22.02 -3.54
C ALA A 15 36.71 -21.71 -4.54
N ALA A 16 35.63 -22.50 -4.53
CA ALA A 16 34.40 -22.18 -5.26
C ALA A 16 33.71 -20.99 -4.58
N GLY A 17 33.85 -19.80 -5.18
CA GLY A 17 33.12 -18.61 -4.78
C GLY A 17 31.64 -18.77 -5.00
N LEU A 18 30.87 -18.96 -3.92
CA LEU A 18 29.42 -18.84 -3.93
C LEU A 18 29.07 -17.36 -4.14
N SER A 19 28.79 -16.97 -5.37
CA SER A 19 28.23 -15.66 -5.69
C SER A 19 26.79 -15.63 -5.18
N ALA A 20 26.59 -15.12 -3.97
CA ALA A 20 25.27 -14.83 -3.44
C ALA A 20 24.66 -13.71 -4.28
N CYS A 21 23.70 -14.04 -5.13
CA CYS A 21 22.82 -13.05 -5.73
C CYS A 21 22.10 -12.29 -4.61
N GLN A 22 22.65 -11.15 -4.22
CA GLN A 22 21.94 -10.19 -3.38
C GLN A 22 20.84 -9.57 -4.25
N THR A 23 19.62 -10.05 -4.10
CA THR A 23 18.44 -9.36 -4.62
C THR A 23 18.32 -8.05 -3.85
N LYS A 24 18.66 -6.96 -4.52
CA LYS A 24 18.45 -5.59 -4.01
C LYS A 24 16.98 -5.46 -3.61
N PRO A 25 16.67 -5.03 -2.36
CA PRO A 25 15.29 -4.77 -1.98
C PRO A 25 14.68 -3.74 -2.94
N PRO A 26 13.37 -3.87 -3.27
CA PRO A 26 12.72 -2.92 -4.16
C PRO A 26 12.90 -1.50 -3.60
N SER A 27 13.37 -0.62 -4.47
CA SER A 27 13.53 0.81 -4.15
C SER A 27 12.18 1.36 -3.67
N PRO A 28 12.14 2.20 -2.61
CA PRO A 28 10.90 2.83 -2.18
C PRO A 28 10.29 3.56 -3.39
N ALA A 29 8.97 3.38 -3.54
CA ALA A 29 8.22 3.97 -4.64
C ALA A 29 8.55 5.46 -4.73
N THR A 30 9.00 5.90 -5.89
CA THR A 30 9.30 7.30 -6.19
C THR A 30 8.10 8.14 -5.75
N ALA A 31 8.34 9.13 -4.90
CA ALA A 31 7.29 10.03 -4.42
C ALA A 31 6.57 10.65 -5.63
N VAL A 32 5.37 10.18 -5.88
CA VAL A 32 4.50 10.74 -6.93
C VAL A 32 4.10 12.12 -6.45
N ALA A 33 4.39 13.16 -7.26
CA ALA A 33 3.92 14.50 -6.99
C ALA A 33 2.38 14.45 -6.88
N LEU A 34 1.86 14.77 -5.69
CA LEU A 34 0.42 14.75 -5.45
C LEU A 34 -0.24 15.83 -6.32
N PRO A 35 -1.35 15.51 -6.99
CA PRO A 35 -2.16 16.52 -7.64
C PRO A 35 -2.69 17.53 -6.60
N PRO A 36 -3.07 18.76 -7.02
CA PRO A 36 -3.62 19.73 -6.10
C PRO A 36 -4.84 19.15 -5.36
N ILE A 37 -4.78 19.19 -4.04
CA ILE A 37 -5.85 18.68 -3.19
C ILE A 37 -6.96 19.72 -3.16
N VAL A 38 -8.12 19.35 -3.68
CA VAL A 38 -9.33 20.14 -3.49
C VAL A 38 -9.89 19.79 -2.10
N SER A 39 -9.71 20.67 -1.13
CA SER A 39 -10.31 20.49 0.19
C SER A 39 -11.82 20.62 0.08
N VAL A 40 -12.54 19.52 0.19
CA VAL A 40 -13.99 19.53 0.34
C VAL A 40 -14.31 19.63 1.83
N THR A 41 -14.68 20.81 2.27
CA THR A 41 -15.37 20.97 3.56
C THR A 41 -16.76 20.39 3.37
N LEU A 42 -17.08 19.28 4.05
CA LEU A 42 -18.44 18.78 4.10
C LEU A 42 -19.36 19.89 4.64
N LYS A 43 -20.60 19.98 4.14
CA LYS A 43 -21.58 21.01 4.50
C LYS A 43 -21.84 21.13 6.02
N ASP A 44 -21.48 20.12 6.78
CA ASP A 44 -21.64 20.06 8.24
C ASP A 44 -20.34 20.33 9.01
N GLY A 45 -19.28 20.76 8.34
CA GLY A 45 -17.98 21.01 8.97
C GLY A 45 -17.30 19.77 9.55
N LYS A 46 -17.87 18.58 9.32
CA LYS A 46 -17.37 17.33 9.84
C LYS A 46 -16.17 16.88 9.04
N ARG A 47 -15.00 16.92 9.65
CA ARG A 47 -13.83 16.20 9.13
C ARG A 47 -14.07 14.69 9.29
N ILE A 48 -13.77 13.92 8.26
CA ILE A 48 -13.67 12.47 8.43
C ILE A 48 -12.55 12.24 9.44
N PRO A 49 -12.83 11.56 10.56
CA PRO A 49 -11.87 11.47 11.63
C PRO A 49 -10.60 10.74 11.18
N ASN A 50 -9.47 11.23 11.61
CA ASN A 50 -8.24 10.47 11.57
C ASN A 50 -8.45 9.18 12.34
N GLY A 51 -7.94 8.09 11.81
CA GLY A 51 -8.14 6.77 12.39
C GLY A 51 -6.84 6.01 12.58
N ARG A 52 -6.98 4.94 13.35
CA ARG A 52 -5.93 3.98 13.59
C ARG A 52 -6.50 2.57 13.41
N SER A 53 -5.79 1.73 12.69
CA SER A 53 -6.28 0.41 12.31
C SER A 53 -6.33 -0.63 13.44
N ASP A 54 -5.77 -0.33 14.60
CA ASP A 54 -5.87 -1.16 15.81
C ASP A 54 -7.08 -0.85 16.70
N SER A 55 -7.87 0.15 16.30
CA SER A 55 -9.10 0.52 17.02
C SER A 55 -10.10 -0.64 17.06
N ALA A 56 -11.00 -0.67 18.06
CA ALA A 56 -12.12 -1.61 18.10
C ALA A 56 -13.18 -1.36 17.01
N SER A 57 -12.96 -0.35 16.17
CA SER A 57 -13.87 0.02 15.08
C SER A 57 -14.09 -1.10 14.07
N PRO A 58 -15.26 -1.14 13.45
CA PRO A 58 -15.54 -2.09 12.38
C PRO A 58 -14.50 -2.02 11.27
N TYR A 59 -14.13 -3.16 10.74
CA TYR A 59 -13.19 -3.27 9.63
C TYR A 59 -13.69 -4.26 8.59
N TRP A 60 -13.14 -4.19 7.37
CA TRP A 60 -13.43 -5.12 6.29
C TRP A 60 -12.95 -6.52 6.64
N ARG A 61 -13.86 -7.47 6.75
CA ARG A 61 -13.57 -8.84 7.19
C ARG A 61 -13.33 -9.84 6.04
N PRO A 62 -14.02 -9.73 4.88
CA PRO A 62 -13.75 -10.66 3.80
C PRO A 62 -12.28 -10.68 3.41
N PRO A 63 -11.71 -11.86 3.08
CA PRO A 63 -10.30 -11.96 2.69
C PRO A 63 -9.99 -11.08 1.48
N MET A 64 -8.92 -10.33 1.58
CA MET A 64 -8.37 -9.53 0.47
C MET A 64 -7.07 -10.18 -0.01
N ARG A 65 -6.90 -10.24 -1.31
CA ARG A 65 -5.64 -10.61 -1.94
C ARG A 65 -4.82 -9.36 -2.26
N VAL A 66 -3.51 -9.52 -2.37
CA VAL A 66 -2.64 -8.45 -2.88
C VAL A 66 -2.97 -8.20 -4.35
N ALA A 67 -3.13 -6.94 -4.72
CA ALA A 67 -3.40 -6.56 -6.10
C ALA A 67 -2.23 -6.97 -7.01
N SER A 68 -2.56 -7.40 -8.22
CA SER A 68 -1.56 -7.72 -9.25
C SER A 68 -0.91 -6.47 -9.86
N ASP A 69 -1.62 -5.34 -9.86
CA ASP A 69 -1.09 -4.05 -10.26
C ASP A 69 -0.29 -3.43 -9.10
N PRO A 70 1.04 -3.24 -9.24
CA PRO A 70 1.86 -2.64 -8.18
C PRO A 70 1.50 -1.18 -7.90
N LYS A 71 0.75 -0.50 -8.77
CA LYS A 71 0.27 0.87 -8.60
C LYS A 71 -1.09 0.94 -7.90
N TYR A 72 -1.75 -0.21 -7.65
CA TYR A 72 -3.06 -0.24 -7.03
C TYR A 72 -3.08 0.52 -5.70
N GLY A 73 -3.97 1.48 -5.61
CA GLY A 73 -4.09 2.40 -4.49
C GLY A 73 -3.09 3.56 -4.48
N PHE A 74 -1.94 3.44 -5.17
CA PHE A 74 -0.91 4.48 -5.19
C PHE A 74 -1.02 5.44 -6.38
N ALA A 75 -1.85 5.13 -7.36
CA ALA A 75 -2.11 5.97 -8.52
C ALA A 75 -3.62 6.18 -8.69
N LYS A 76 -4.00 7.35 -9.20
CA LYS A 76 -5.41 7.70 -9.41
C LYS A 76 -6.11 6.76 -10.40
N GLU A 77 -5.38 6.27 -11.40
CA GLU A 77 -5.89 5.35 -12.42
C GLU A 77 -6.18 3.95 -11.87
N SER A 78 -5.53 3.58 -10.77
CA SER A 78 -5.70 2.30 -10.08
C SER A 78 -6.13 2.48 -8.62
N ALA A 79 -7.01 3.44 -8.38
CA ALA A 79 -7.55 3.74 -7.05
C ALA A 79 -8.27 2.53 -6.44
N ILE A 80 -8.20 2.43 -5.13
CA ILE A 80 -8.86 1.37 -4.34
C ILE A 80 -10.37 1.51 -4.46
N ARG A 81 -11.04 0.45 -4.92
CA ARG A 81 -12.51 0.43 -5.04
C ARG A 81 -13.13 -0.11 -3.78
N VAL A 82 -13.92 0.69 -3.11
CA VAL A 82 -14.64 0.32 -1.88
C VAL A 82 -16.16 0.50 -2.02
N GLY A 83 -16.65 0.79 -3.25
CA GLY A 83 -18.08 0.92 -3.55
C GLY A 83 -18.84 -0.40 -3.41
N PRO A 84 -20.17 -0.42 -3.38
CA PRO A 84 -21.08 0.20 -4.34
C PRO A 84 -21.99 1.29 -3.75
N ARG A 85 -21.75 1.75 -2.58
CA ARG A 85 -22.58 2.79 -1.95
C ARG A 85 -21.65 3.86 -1.41
N SER A 86 -21.56 4.98 -2.09
CA SER A 86 -20.80 6.18 -1.75
C SER A 86 -20.90 6.54 -0.25
N SER A 87 -20.20 5.81 0.60
CA SER A 87 -20.22 6.00 2.04
C SER A 87 -18.79 5.98 2.58
N ALA A 88 -18.43 7.04 3.27
CA ALA A 88 -17.17 7.15 4.02
C ALA A 88 -16.94 5.98 5.00
N VAL A 89 -18.02 5.28 5.40
CA VAL A 89 -17.94 4.09 6.27
C VAL A 89 -17.11 2.97 5.62
N PHE A 90 -17.25 2.75 4.32
CA PHE A 90 -16.49 1.71 3.61
C PHE A 90 -15.00 2.06 3.52
N HIS A 91 -14.64 3.34 3.34
CA HIS A 91 -13.25 3.79 3.40
C HIS A 91 -12.64 3.45 4.76
N ILE A 92 -13.33 3.83 5.83
CA ILE A 92 -12.86 3.59 7.20
C ILE A 92 -12.76 2.08 7.50
N GLN A 93 -13.74 1.29 7.09
CA GLN A 93 -13.68 -0.17 7.27
C GLN A 93 -12.51 -0.79 6.52
N TYR A 94 -12.24 -0.34 5.30
CA TYR A 94 -11.10 -0.80 4.52
C TYR A 94 -9.77 -0.39 5.18
N LEU A 95 -9.59 0.88 5.53
CA LEU A 95 -8.37 1.38 6.18
C LEU A 95 -8.14 0.69 7.54
N ASN A 96 -9.19 0.43 8.32
CA ASN A 96 -9.09 -0.32 9.57
C ASN A 96 -8.67 -1.79 9.36
N ALA A 97 -8.88 -2.34 8.18
CA ALA A 97 -8.43 -3.68 7.82
C ALA A 97 -6.96 -3.73 7.39
N LEU A 98 -6.36 -2.60 6.99
CA LEU A 98 -4.97 -2.57 6.56
C LEU A 98 -3.99 -2.73 7.73
N ARG A 99 -2.88 -3.39 7.43
CA ARG A 99 -1.69 -3.54 8.27
C ARG A 99 -0.44 -3.30 7.43
N GLY A 100 0.65 -2.93 8.06
CA GLY A 100 1.96 -2.94 7.45
C GLY A 100 2.42 -4.33 7.02
N PRO A 101 3.61 -4.44 6.39
CA PRO A 101 4.10 -5.68 5.80
C PRO A 101 4.28 -6.82 6.82
N ASN A 102 4.58 -6.52 8.09
CA ASN A 102 4.73 -7.51 9.15
C ASN A 102 3.52 -7.53 10.12
N GLY A 103 2.39 -6.91 9.74
CA GLY A 103 1.18 -6.86 10.55
C GLY A 103 1.08 -5.66 11.48
N GLU A 104 1.95 -4.66 11.34
CA GLU A 104 1.95 -3.45 12.14
C GLU A 104 0.63 -2.67 11.92
N PRO A 105 0.09 -2.01 12.96
CA PRO A 105 -1.00 -1.05 12.80
C PRO A 105 -0.62 0.09 11.86
N ILE A 106 -1.62 0.70 11.25
CA ILE A 106 -1.46 1.93 10.49
C ILE A 106 -2.23 3.07 11.15
N THR A 107 -1.75 4.29 10.97
CA THR A 107 -2.50 5.51 11.18
C THR A 107 -2.87 6.10 9.82
N TYR A 108 -4.02 6.76 9.72
CA TYR A 108 -4.46 7.36 8.48
C TYR A 108 -5.22 8.67 8.71
N GLU A 109 -5.12 9.56 7.74
CA GLU A 109 -5.79 10.86 7.73
C GLU A 109 -6.31 11.13 6.31
N ARG A 110 -7.58 11.54 6.22
CA ARG A 110 -8.13 12.01 4.95
C ARG A 110 -7.61 13.41 4.66
N LEU A 111 -6.91 13.57 3.55
CA LEU A 111 -6.39 14.87 3.12
C LEU A 111 -7.42 15.69 2.33
N GLY A 112 -8.32 15.02 1.61
CA GLY A 112 -9.34 15.66 0.81
C GLY A 112 -9.82 14.79 -0.34
N ALA A 113 -10.56 15.41 -1.25
CA ALA A 113 -10.94 14.81 -2.52
C ALA A 113 -10.17 15.47 -3.66
N CYS A 114 -9.78 14.68 -4.65
CA CYS A 114 -9.08 15.16 -5.84
C CYS A 114 -9.50 14.36 -7.07
N CYS A 115 -8.87 14.72 -8.17
CA CYS A 115 -8.72 13.82 -9.31
C CYS A 115 -10.07 13.37 -9.83
N ASP A 116 -10.72 14.26 -10.56
CA ASP A 116 -11.94 13.95 -11.29
C ASP A 116 -11.71 12.75 -12.23
N PHE A 117 -12.69 11.88 -12.29
CA PHE A 117 -12.70 10.73 -13.19
C PHE A 117 -14.13 10.41 -13.65
N GLN A 118 -14.25 9.70 -14.76
CA GLN A 118 -15.53 9.31 -15.30
C GLN A 118 -16.01 7.99 -14.69
N THR A 119 -17.25 7.99 -14.20
CA THR A 119 -17.93 6.79 -13.71
C THR A 119 -19.44 6.92 -13.86
N ALA A 120 -20.09 5.87 -14.33
CA ALA A 120 -21.55 5.79 -14.39
C ALA A 120 -22.19 5.64 -13.00
N ASN A 121 -21.39 5.33 -11.96
CA ASN A 121 -21.90 5.07 -10.62
C ASN A 121 -21.94 6.31 -9.72
N SER A 122 -21.47 7.44 -10.23
CA SER A 122 -21.55 8.71 -9.50
C SER A 122 -22.96 9.33 -9.61
N PRO A 123 -23.47 9.93 -8.53
CA PRO A 123 -24.72 10.71 -8.59
C PRO A 123 -24.56 12.05 -9.29
N PHE A 124 -23.34 12.42 -9.72
CA PHE A 124 -23.01 13.72 -10.30
C PHE A 124 -22.69 13.59 -11.79
N ALA A 125 -23.71 13.52 -12.64
CA ALA A 125 -23.59 13.59 -14.11
C ALA A 125 -22.40 12.79 -14.71
N GLY A 126 -22.12 11.60 -14.17
CA GLY A 126 -21.06 10.71 -14.67
C GLY A 126 -19.66 11.02 -14.20
N GLY A 127 -19.44 12.09 -13.42
CA GLY A 127 -18.14 12.43 -12.82
C GLY A 127 -18.04 12.03 -11.35
N GLY A 128 -16.86 11.70 -10.89
CA GLY A 128 -16.56 11.42 -9.48
C GLY A 128 -15.23 12.04 -9.07
N LEU A 129 -15.02 12.16 -7.76
CA LEU A 129 -13.75 12.57 -7.16
C LEU A 129 -13.19 11.46 -6.31
N LEU A 130 -11.89 11.21 -6.40
CA LEU A 130 -11.20 10.26 -5.53
C LEU A 130 -10.90 10.92 -4.18
N ASP A 131 -10.98 10.14 -3.11
CA ASP A 131 -10.45 10.55 -1.81
C ASP A 131 -8.98 10.19 -1.70
N ILE A 132 -8.19 11.10 -1.10
CA ILE A 132 -6.79 10.85 -0.78
C ILE A 132 -6.64 10.67 0.73
N TYR A 133 -5.96 9.60 1.09
CA TYR A 133 -5.56 9.33 2.46
C TYR A 133 -4.05 9.31 2.58
N ARG A 134 -3.53 10.04 3.57
CA ARG A 134 -2.18 9.86 4.08
C ARG A 134 -2.19 8.70 5.05
N VAL A 135 -1.31 7.72 4.85
CA VAL A 135 -1.21 6.51 5.66
C VAL A 135 0.22 6.36 6.15
N ARG A 136 0.40 6.03 7.41
CA ARG A 136 1.70 5.72 8.00
C ARG A 136 1.64 4.40 8.74
N VAL A 137 2.61 3.53 8.47
CA VAL A 137 2.78 2.27 9.21
C VAL A 137 3.49 2.57 10.54
N ASP A 138 3.02 2.00 11.62
CA ASP A 138 3.64 2.17 12.93
C ASP A 138 5.11 1.72 12.90
N GLY A 139 5.96 2.52 13.55
CA GLY A 139 7.40 2.28 13.54
C GLY A 139 8.14 2.83 12.33
N THR A 140 7.44 3.43 11.35
CA THR A 140 8.07 4.10 10.20
C THR A 140 7.90 5.62 10.28
N SER A 141 8.78 6.35 9.60
CA SER A 141 8.67 7.81 9.42
C SER A 141 8.08 8.20 8.05
N GLU A 142 7.86 7.24 7.18
CA GLU A 142 7.43 7.48 5.80
C GLU A 142 5.90 7.51 5.70
N ASP A 143 5.38 8.50 4.99
CA ASP A 143 3.98 8.60 4.64
C ASP A 143 3.75 7.97 3.26
N VAL A 144 2.66 7.20 3.18
CA VAL A 144 2.16 6.63 1.93
C VAL A 144 0.81 7.28 1.63
N PHE A 145 0.55 7.55 0.35
CA PHE A 145 -0.71 8.15 -0.08
C PHE A 145 -1.54 7.14 -0.84
N LEU A 146 -2.79 6.96 -0.41
CA LEU A 146 -3.73 6.04 -1.04
C LEU A 146 -4.90 6.80 -1.66
N PHE A 147 -5.21 6.48 -2.92
CA PHE A 147 -6.38 6.96 -3.62
C PHE A 147 -7.54 5.98 -3.47
N VAL A 148 -8.70 6.47 -3.08
CA VAL A 148 -9.88 5.64 -2.80
C VAL A 148 -11.06 6.11 -3.63
N ASN A 149 -11.67 5.16 -4.34
CA ASN A 149 -12.85 5.33 -5.18
C ASN A 149 -14.07 4.75 -4.44
N MET A 150 -15.01 5.62 -4.08
CA MET A 150 -16.24 5.25 -3.38
C MET A 150 -17.40 4.91 -4.30
N TYR A 151 -17.28 5.13 -5.60
CA TYR A 151 -18.37 5.01 -6.55
C TYR A 151 -18.44 3.64 -7.21
N ASP A 152 -17.29 3.11 -7.61
CA ASP A 152 -17.25 1.91 -8.40
C ASP A 152 -17.26 0.65 -7.52
N PRO A 153 -18.12 -0.34 -7.85
CA PRO A 153 -18.12 -1.60 -7.14
C PRO A 153 -16.87 -2.42 -7.48
N GLY A 154 -16.47 -3.25 -6.57
CA GLY A 154 -15.39 -4.24 -6.74
C GLY A 154 -14.96 -4.77 -5.39
N PRO A 155 -14.44 -5.99 -5.34
CA PRO A 155 -13.79 -6.45 -4.12
C PRO A 155 -12.53 -5.61 -3.92
N PRO A 156 -12.35 -4.98 -2.74
CA PRO A 156 -11.10 -4.29 -2.46
C PRO A 156 -9.96 -5.29 -2.39
N GLU A 157 -8.78 -4.86 -2.85
CA GLU A 157 -7.54 -5.63 -2.79
C GLU A 157 -6.54 -4.90 -1.88
N LEU A 158 -5.45 -5.56 -1.54
CA LEU A 158 -4.37 -4.97 -0.74
C LEU A 158 -3.37 -4.28 -1.67
N PRO A 159 -2.99 -3.02 -1.41
CA PRO A 159 -1.86 -2.40 -2.09
C PRO A 159 -0.57 -3.16 -1.79
N ALA A 160 0.40 -3.09 -2.69
CA ALA A 160 1.71 -3.69 -2.47
C ALA A 160 2.35 -3.19 -1.16
N GLY A 161 2.90 -4.10 -0.37
CA GLY A 161 3.50 -3.77 0.93
C GLY A 161 2.51 -3.72 2.10
N PHE A 162 1.21 -3.91 1.87
CA PHE A 162 0.22 -4.01 2.94
C PHE A 162 -0.26 -5.44 3.14
N THR A 163 -0.70 -5.73 4.36
CA THR A 163 -1.34 -6.98 4.75
C THR A 163 -2.72 -6.70 5.36
N GLN A 164 -3.52 -7.73 5.57
CA GLN A 164 -4.85 -7.61 6.16
C GLN A 164 -4.83 -7.94 7.65
N ARG A 165 -5.59 -7.18 8.42
CA ARG A 165 -5.93 -7.49 9.81
C ARG A 165 -6.64 -8.85 9.89
N LYS A 166 -6.18 -9.72 10.78
CA LYS A 166 -6.79 -11.02 11.11
C LYS A 166 -7.87 -10.86 12.17
#